data_926a11f19f0c3bae02a62b09151a035e
#
_entry.id   926a11f19f0c3bae02a62b09151a035e
#
_cell.length_a   1.000
_cell.length_b   1.000
_cell.length_c   1.000
_cell.angle_alpha   90.00
_cell.angle_beta   90.00
_cell.angle_gamma   90.00
#
_symmetry.space_group_name_H-M   'P 1'
#
loop_
_entity.id
_entity.type
_entity.pdbx_description
1 polymer ?
#
loop_
_entity_poly.entity_id
_entity_poly.type
_entity_poly.pdbx_seq_one_letter_code
_entity_poly.pdbx_strand_id
1 'polypeptide(L)'
;LSIKGEYGSNPYNYYGDLYAIYGELYPRKELLPELKKRGLNRWFPDVIPSKLIRDLLKGGNDVELCLKTGQISMLKHMYKNGFRQLRYKPSFNICNRNHYIIKDASMWEDYMSLLSYFGKDLRNAHYVCPKNLKVAHDRLLKKKTAIEAKLRQERNRIAAIRRREKLMKDIAGFYERMKKFFGMKITDGNIVICPLESITQFYQEGKAMHHCVYSNGYYKRSDCLILSAKDTDGKRIETIEVNLKTLDIVQSRAVCNGVSEYHDQ
;
A
#
# COMPACT_ATOMS: atom_id res chain seq x y z
N LEU A 1 23.18 -26.63 -31.31
CA LEU A 1 23.01 -26.27 -29.91
C LEU A 1 23.44 -27.43 -29.03
N SER A 2 24.41 -27.24 -28.14
CA SER A 2 24.76 -28.20 -27.11
C SER A 2 24.22 -27.71 -25.78
N ILE A 3 23.70 -28.60 -24.99
CA ILE A 3 23.34 -28.31 -23.62
C ILE A 3 24.61 -28.57 -22.79
N LYS A 4 25.15 -27.52 -22.20
CA LYS A 4 26.18 -27.64 -21.17
C LYS A 4 25.48 -27.39 -19.84
N GLY A 5 25.11 -28.44 -19.18
CA GLY A 5 24.70 -28.44 -17.82
C GLY A 5 25.19 -29.74 -17.24
N GLU A 6 25.79 -29.70 -16.08
CA GLU A 6 26.02 -30.93 -15.34
C GLU A 6 24.63 -31.52 -15.04
N TYR A 7 24.37 -32.65 -15.62
CA TYR A 7 23.29 -33.54 -15.21
C TYR A 7 23.60 -34.06 -13.81
N GLY A 8 23.76 -33.14 -12.90
CA GLY A 8 24.24 -33.44 -11.57
C GLY A 8 23.24 -33.14 -10.50
N SER A 9 22.03 -33.19 -10.68
CA SER A 9 21.08 -33.24 -9.59
C SER A 9 19.66 -33.43 -10.11
N ASN A 10 19.17 -34.58 -9.84
CA ASN A 10 17.79 -34.98 -9.84
C ASN A 10 16.89 -34.22 -10.84
N PRO A 11 16.60 -34.76 -12.04
CA PRO A 11 15.73 -34.13 -13.04
C PRO A 11 14.29 -33.94 -12.56
N TYR A 12 13.98 -34.29 -11.31
CA TYR A 12 12.66 -34.24 -10.68
C TYR A 12 12.55 -33.21 -9.57
N ASN A 13 13.51 -32.31 -9.40
CA ASN A 13 13.29 -31.18 -8.51
C ASN A 13 12.28 -30.21 -9.14
N TYR A 14 11.05 -30.50 -8.90
CA TYR A 14 9.83 -29.84 -9.34
C TYR A 14 9.60 -28.53 -8.57
N TYR A 15 10.57 -27.69 -8.48
CA TYR A 15 10.31 -26.30 -8.16
C TYR A 15 10.66 -25.47 -9.37
N GLY A 16 9.67 -25.35 -10.21
CA GLY A 16 9.29 -24.30 -11.12
C GLY A 16 10.32 -23.55 -11.95
N ASP A 17 11.58 -23.73 -11.74
CA ASP A 17 12.59 -23.06 -12.51
C ASP A 17 13.07 -23.97 -13.65
N LEU A 18 12.50 -23.70 -14.82
CA LEU A 18 12.95 -24.27 -16.08
C LEU A 18 14.46 -24.10 -16.32
N TYR A 19 15.12 -23.24 -15.57
CA TYR A 19 16.56 -23.10 -15.50
C TYR A 19 17.27 -24.36 -14.94
N ALA A 20 16.70 -24.94 -13.91
CA ALA A 20 17.28 -26.13 -13.28
C ALA A 20 17.23 -27.36 -14.21
N ILE A 21 16.27 -27.38 -15.14
CA ILE A 21 16.05 -28.50 -16.06
C ILE A 21 16.83 -28.36 -17.35
N TYR A 22 17.00 -27.14 -17.86
CA TYR A 22 17.49 -26.92 -19.22
C TYR A 22 18.87 -26.28 -19.31
N GLY A 23 19.41 -25.80 -18.21
CA GLY A 23 20.70 -25.13 -18.23
C GLY A 23 20.79 -24.00 -19.25
N GLU A 24 21.98 -23.57 -19.50
CA GLU A 24 22.27 -22.59 -20.56
C GLU A 24 22.57 -23.30 -21.86
N LEU A 25 22.01 -22.77 -22.94
CA LEU A 25 22.29 -23.29 -24.29
C LEU A 25 23.46 -22.53 -24.91
N TYR A 26 24.50 -23.25 -25.24
CA TYR A 26 25.64 -22.70 -25.96
C TYR A 26 25.43 -22.90 -27.43
N PRO A 27 25.53 -21.86 -28.28
CA PRO A 27 25.46 -22.04 -29.70
C PRO A 27 26.69 -22.84 -30.16
N ARG A 28 26.46 -23.85 -30.97
CA ARG A 28 27.55 -24.46 -31.77
C ARG A 28 28.11 -23.40 -32.72
N LYS A 29 29.30 -23.64 -33.29
CA LYS A 29 29.92 -22.76 -34.30
C LYS A 29 28.93 -22.29 -35.37
N GLU A 30 27.94 -23.10 -35.69
CA GLU A 30 26.88 -22.78 -36.65
C GLU A 30 25.51 -22.88 -35.99
N LEU A 31 24.79 -21.77 -35.97
CA LEU A 31 23.39 -21.74 -35.60
C LEU A 31 22.55 -22.39 -36.71
N LEU A 32 21.48 -23.11 -36.32
CA LEU A 32 20.52 -23.64 -37.29
C LEU A 32 20.00 -22.49 -38.19
N PRO A 33 19.95 -22.70 -39.52
CA PRO A 33 19.48 -21.66 -40.44
C PRO A 33 18.14 -21.05 -40.07
N GLU A 34 17.24 -21.86 -39.55
CA GLU A 34 15.92 -21.42 -39.08
C GLU A 34 16.00 -20.39 -37.93
N LEU A 35 16.88 -20.60 -36.96
CA LEU A 35 17.09 -19.65 -35.86
C LEU A 35 17.71 -18.34 -36.37
N LYS A 36 18.65 -18.43 -37.34
CA LYS A 36 19.22 -17.24 -37.99
C LYS A 36 18.13 -16.46 -38.73
N LYS A 37 17.25 -17.15 -39.48
CA LYS A 37 16.10 -16.53 -40.16
C LYS A 37 15.15 -15.81 -39.23
N ARG A 38 15.00 -16.29 -37.98
CA ARG A 38 14.18 -15.67 -36.95
C ARG A 38 14.90 -14.56 -36.16
N GLY A 39 16.08 -14.16 -36.60
CA GLY A 39 16.82 -13.01 -36.03
C GLY A 39 17.81 -13.36 -34.93
N LEU A 40 18.01 -14.64 -34.64
CA LEU A 40 19.06 -15.06 -33.71
C LEU A 40 20.41 -14.96 -34.41
N ASN A 41 21.14 -13.90 -34.15
CA ASN A 41 22.42 -13.60 -34.77
C ASN A 41 23.48 -13.22 -33.73
N ARG A 42 24.53 -12.53 -34.13
CA ARG A 42 25.68 -12.11 -33.33
C ARG A 42 25.35 -11.18 -32.15
N TRP A 43 24.08 -10.74 -31.98
CA TRP A 43 23.64 -9.84 -30.94
C TRP A 43 23.45 -10.50 -29.58
N PHE A 44 23.49 -11.83 -29.52
CA PHE A 44 23.34 -12.54 -28.26
C PHE A 44 24.69 -12.76 -27.60
N PRO A 45 24.77 -12.64 -26.25
CA PRO A 45 25.91 -13.15 -25.51
C PRO A 45 26.10 -14.65 -25.82
N ASP A 46 27.26 -15.15 -25.55
CA ASP A 46 27.65 -16.55 -25.84
C ASP A 46 26.69 -17.61 -25.28
N VAL A 47 25.91 -17.19 -24.29
CA VAL A 47 24.90 -18.00 -23.59
C VAL A 47 23.48 -17.54 -23.97
N ILE A 48 22.73 -18.45 -24.54
CA ILE A 48 21.34 -18.22 -24.96
C ILE A 48 20.41 -19.00 -24.05
N PRO A 49 19.49 -18.30 -23.30
CA PRO A 49 18.54 -18.99 -22.45
C PRO A 49 17.66 -19.96 -23.23
N SER A 50 17.55 -21.20 -22.75
CA SER A 50 16.75 -22.26 -23.41
C SER A 50 15.28 -21.87 -23.57
N LYS A 51 14.74 -21.12 -22.66
CA LYS A 51 13.37 -20.59 -22.72
C LYS A 51 13.16 -19.68 -23.93
N LEU A 52 14.13 -18.81 -24.23
CA LEU A 52 14.09 -17.94 -25.42
C LEU A 52 14.03 -18.75 -26.70
N ILE A 53 14.87 -19.78 -26.83
CA ILE A 53 14.87 -20.66 -28.00
C ILE A 53 13.52 -21.38 -28.14
N ARG A 54 12.98 -21.87 -27.02
CA ARG A 54 11.67 -22.54 -27.03
C ARG A 54 10.56 -21.59 -27.49
N ASP A 55 10.51 -20.37 -26.93
CA ASP A 55 9.49 -19.40 -27.27
C ASP A 55 9.64 -18.96 -28.77
N LEU A 56 10.86 -18.83 -29.24
CA LEU A 56 11.13 -18.52 -30.63
C LEU A 56 10.66 -19.66 -31.58
N LEU A 57 10.94 -20.91 -31.21
CA LEU A 57 10.53 -22.10 -32.00
C LEU A 57 9.01 -22.32 -31.95
N LYS A 58 8.36 -21.95 -30.88
CA LYS A 58 6.88 -21.99 -30.75
C LYS A 58 6.16 -20.86 -31.49
N GLY A 59 6.88 -20.01 -32.22
CA GLY A 59 6.28 -18.91 -32.97
C GLY A 59 6.05 -17.65 -32.18
N GLY A 60 6.90 -17.38 -31.21
CA GLY A 60 6.88 -16.15 -30.38
C GLY A 60 7.16 -14.91 -31.22
N ASN A 61 6.13 -14.36 -31.89
CA ASN A 61 6.24 -13.21 -32.78
C ASN A 61 6.88 -11.97 -32.12
N ASP A 62 6.65 -11.76 -30.82
CA ASP A 62 7.20 -10.60 -30.09
C ASP A 62 8.72 -10.79 -29.85
N VAL A 63 9.15 -12.00 -29.56
CA VAL A 63 10.58 -12.35 -29.39
C VAL A 63 11.31 -12.17 -30.72
N GLU A 64 10.77 -12.71 -31.78
CA GLU A 64 11.33 -12.58 -33.13
C GLU A 64 11.40 -11.10 -33.56
N LEU A 65 10.36 -10.33 -33.29
CA LEU A 65 10.33 -8.91 -33.60
C LEU A 65 11.43 -8.16 -32.85
N CYS A 66 11.60 -8.40 -31.55
CA CYS A 66 12.65 -7.78 -30.74
C CYS A 66 14.05 -8.13 -31.28
N LEU A 67 14.27 -9.38 -31.69
CA LEU A 67 15.54 -9.83 -32.27
C LEU A 67 15.82 -9.13 -33.63
N LYS A 68 14.85 -9.13 -34.51
CA LYS A 68 14.97 -8.52 -35.84
C LYS A 68 15.16 -7.01 -35.82
N THR A 69 14.55 -6.35 -34.85
CA THR A 69 14.60 -4.88 -34.71
C THR A 69 15.69 -4.39 -33.74
N GLY A 70 16.49 -5.29 -33.16
CA GLY A 70 17.56 -4.92 -32.22
C GLY A 70 17.07 -4.40 -30.84
N GLN A 71 15.83 -4.69 -30.46
CA GLN A 71 15.23 -4.26 -29.20
C GLN A 71 15.63 -5.15 -28.01
N ILE A 72 16.93 -5.23 -27.76
CA ILE A 72 17.52 -6.16 -26.80
C ILE A 72 17.10 -5.85 -25.35
N SER A 73 16.98 -4.57 -25.00
CA SER A 73 16.51 -4.17 -23.68
C SER A 73 15.08 -4.65 -23.41
N MET A 74 14.20 -4.51 -24.40
CA MET A 74 12.81 -4.99 -24.32
C MET A 74 12.76 -6.52 -24.21
N LEU A 75 13.58 -7.22 -24.96
CA LEU A 75 13.67 -8.67 -24.89
C LEU A 75 14.11 -9.15 -23.50
N LYS A 76 15.13 -8.52 -22.93
CA LYS A 76 15.59 -8.81 -21.55
C LYS A 76 14.51 -8.52 -20.52
N HIS A 77 13.77 -7.43 -20.70
CA HIS A 77 12.67 -7.04 -19.81
C HIS A 77 11.52 -8.06 -19.89
N MET A 78 11.10 -8.48 -21.07
CA MET A 78 10.13 -9.56 -21.26
C MET A 78 10.58 -10.85 -20.58
N TYR A 79 11.86 -11.20 -20.72
CA TYR A 79 12.44 -12.39 -20.12
C TYR A 79 12.35 -12.36 -18.59
N LYS A 80 12.75 -11.27 -17.95
CA LYS A 80 12.65 -11.08 -16.49
C LYS A 80 11.20 -11.17 -15.99
N ASN A 81 10.24 -10.74 -16.78
CA ASN A 81 8.82 -10.71 -16.44
C ASN A 81 8.05 -11.96 -16.91
N GLY A 82 8.75 -13.06 -17.19
CA GLY A 82 8.14 -14.34 -17.54
C GLY A 82 7.52 -14.38 -18.94
N PHE A 83 8.05 -13.62 -19.89
CA PHE A 83 7.56 -13.51 -21.27
C PHE A 83 6.08 -13.11 -21.37
N ARG A 84 5.63 -12.23 -20.51
CA ARG A 84 4.29 -11.65 -20.63
C ARG A 84 4.20 -10.83 -21.93
N GLN A 85 3.00 -10.79 -22.49
CA GLN A 85 2.72 -9.95 -23.66
C GLN A 85 3.13 -8.50 -23.39
N LEU A 86 3.65 -7.84 -24.44
CA LEU A 86 4.02 -6.42 -24.38
C LEU A 86 2.81 -5.57 -24.04
N ARG A 87 2.82 -4.97 -22.86
CA ARG A 87 1.70 -4.15 -22.35
C ARG A 87 1.34 -3.00 -23.30
N TYR A 88 2.33 -2.41 -23.96
CA TYR A 88 2.17 -1.29 -24.89
C TYR A 88 2.57 -1.68 -26.30
N LYS A 89 2.17 -2.86 -26.78
CA LYS A 89 2.51 -3.39 -28.11
C LYS A 89 2.26 -2.41 -29.27
N PRO A 90 1.13 -1.67 -29.34
CA PRO A 90 0.93 -0.67 -30.40
C PRO A 90 2.00 0.43 -30.40
N SER A 91 2.36 0.96 -29.22
CA SER A 91 3.40 1.97 -29.06
C SER A 91 4.79 1.42 -29.39
N PHE A 92 5.06 0.19 -28.98
CA PHE A 92 6.29 -0.52 -29.33
C PHE A 92 6.45 -0.69 -30.84
N ASN A 93 5.38 -1.02 -31.56
CA ASN A 93 5.39 -1.11 -33.02
C ASN A 93 5.68 0.26 -33.67
N ILE A 94 5.26 1.37 -33.06
CA ILE A 94 5.60 2.71 -33.52
C ILE A 94 7.09 2.99 -33.32
N CYS A 95 7.66 2.60 -32.18
CA CYS A 95 9.10 2.69 -31.94
C CYS A 95 9.88 1.95 -33.03
N ASN A 96 9.50 0.72 -33.35
CA ASN A 96 10.15 -0.08 -34.39
C ASN A 96 10.06 0.57 -35.79
N ARG A 97 8.88 1.08 -36.17
CA ARG A 97 8.68 1.78 -37.44
C ARG A 97 9.52 3.06 -37.58
N ASN A 98 9.77 3.73 -36.44
CA ASN A 98 10.59 4.94 -36.41
C ASN A 98 12.07 4.64 -36.08
N HIS A 99 12.50 3.38 -36.14
CA HIS A 99 13.86 2.95 -35.82
C HIS A 99 14.35 3.43 -34.43
N TYR A 100 13.41 3.62 -33.51
CA TYR A 100 13.71 4.03 -32.15
C TYR A 100 14.09 2.83 -31.28
N ILE A 101 15.35 2.79 -30.81
CA ILE A 101 15.85 1.72 -29.94
C ILE A 101 15.59 2.08 -28.50
N ILE A 102 14.81 1.25 -27.82
CA ILE A 102 14.49 1.39 -26.40
C ILE A 102 15.69 0.88 -25.58
N LYS A 103 16.49 1.81 -25.03
CA LYS A 103 17.69 1.47 -24.27
C LYS A 103 17.37 0.92 -22.87
N ASP A 104 16.29 1.36 -22.26
CA ASP A 104 15.77 0.90 -20.97
C ASP A 104 14.27 0.62 -21.10
N ALA A 105 13.93 -0.65 -21.16
CA ALA A 105 12.55 -1.08 -21.36
C ALA A 105 11.68 -0.84 -20.12
N SER A 106 12.23 -1.00 -18.91
CA SER A 106 11.49 -0.74 -17.66
C SER A 106 11.10 0.73 -17.57
N MET A 107 12.06 1.62 -17.74
CA MET A 107 11.82 3.06 -17.76
C MET A 107 10.87 3.47 -18.88
N TRP A 108 10.95 2.83 -20.05
CA TRP A 108 10.04 3.12 -21.16
C TRP A 108 8.59 2.72 -20.84
N GLU A 109 8.37 1.58 -20.22
CA GLU A 109 7.02 1.16 -19.80
C GLU A 109 6.45 2.09 -18.72
N ASP A 110 7.27 2.51 -17.74
CA ASP A 110 6.88 3.50 -16.76
C ASP A 110 6.52 4.84 -17.42
N TYR A 111 7.33 5.26 -18.39
CA TYR A 111 7.06 6.47 -19.16
C TYR A 111 5.75 6.36 -19.96
N MET A 112 5.45 5.20 -20.57
CA MET A 112 4.16 4.96 -21.23
C MET A 112 2.99 5.07 -20.24
N SER A 113 3.17 4.56 -19.03
CA SER A 113 2.17 4.70 -17.96
C SER A 113 1.95 6.16 -17.56
N LEU A 114 3.02 6.96 -17.50
CA LEU A 114 2.92 8.40 -17.25
C LEU A 114 2.23 9.15 -18.39
N LEU A 115 2.55 8.84 -19.64
CA LEU A 115 1.86 9.42 -20.79
C LEU A 115 0.35 9.11 -20.76
N SER A 116 -0.01 7.87 -20.45
CA SER A 116 -1.40 7.44 -20.27
C SER A 116 -2.09 8.21 -19.14
N TYR A 117 -1.43 8.37 -17.98
CA TYR A 117 -1.93 9.14 -16.85
C TYR A 117 -2.26 10.60 -17.23
N PHE A 118 -1.43 11.20 -18.10
CA PHE A 118 -1.65 12.56 -18.60
C PHE A 118 -2.52 12.65 -19.86
N GLY A 119 -3.17 11.56 -20.27
CA GLY A 119 -4.03 11.52 -21.44
C GLY A 119 -3.32 11.79 -22.75
N LYS A 120 -2.01 11.47 -22.85
CA LYS A 120 -1.25 11.64 -24.10
C LYS A 120 -1.53 10.52 -25.06
N ASP A 121 -1.56 10.84 -26.35
CA ASP A 121 -1.77 9.85 -27.40
C ASP A 121 -0.55 8.91 -27.52
N LEU A 122 -0.75 7.65 -27.09
CA LEU A 122 0.26 6.60 -27.16
C LEU A 122 0.48 6.06 -28.58
N ARG A 123 -0.25 6.55 -29.57
CA ARG A 123 -0.05 6.23 -31.00
C ARG A 123 0.77 7.29 -31.72
N ASN A 124 1.12 8.38 -31.06
CA ASN A 124 1.92 9.44 -31.63
C ASN A 124 3.41 9.22 -31.37
N ALA A 125 4.21 9.08 -32.45
CA ALA A 125 5.64 8.87 -32.38
C ALA A 125 6.39 9.94 -31.57
N HIS A 126 5.92 11.21 -31.64
CA HIS A 126 6.50 12.30 -30.87
C HIS A 126 6.50 12.04 -29.35
N TYR A 127 5.47 11.37 -28.85
CA TYR A 127 5.40 11.01 -27.43
C TYR A 127 6.13 9.71 -27.12
N VAL A 128 5.91 8.65 -27.90
CA VAL A 128 6.39 7.31 -27.56
C VAL A 128 7.88 7.09 -27.87
N CYS A 129 8.49 7.95 -28.69
CA CYS A 129 9.90 7.92 -29.09
C CYS A 129 10.64 9.20 -28.65
N PRO A 130 10.75 9.50 -27.34
CA PRO A 130 11.37 10.73 -26.89
C PRO A 130 12.88 10.74 -27.19
N LYS A 131 13.45 11.87 -27.62
CA LYS A 131 14.89 12.01 -27.86
C LYS A 131 15.74 11.61 -26.66
N ASN A 132 15.28 11.95 -25.44
CA ASN A 132 15.90 11.53 -24.18
C ASN A 132 14.81 10.97 -23.27
N LEU A 133 14.76 9.65 -23.14
CA LEU A 133 13.76 8.95 -22.36
C LEU A 133 13.80 9.35 -20.89
N LYS A 134 15.00 9.41 -20.28
CA LYS A 134 15.16 9.75 -18.87
C LYS A 134 14.61 11.15 -18.56
N VAL A 135 15.01 12.14 -19.33
CA VAL A 135 14.54 13.53 -19.14
C VAL A 135 13.02 13.64 -19.32
N ALA A 136 12.46 12.95 -20.32
CA ALA A 136 11.02 12.96 -20.57
C ALA A 136 10.24 12.26 -19.45
N HIS A 137 10.73 11.10 -18.98
CA HIS A 137 10.20 10.36 -17.84
C HIS A 137 10.22 11.20 -16.57
N ASP A 138 11.39 11.72 -16.17
CA ASP A 138 11.57 12.45 -14.92
C ASP A 138 10.71 13.72 -14.87
N ARG A 139 10.55 14.41 -16.02
CA ARG A 139 9.65 15.56 -16.13
C ARG A 139 8.20 15.21 -15.86
N LEU A 140 7.69 14.09 -16.40
CA LEU A 140 6.31 13.67 -16.18
C LEU A 140 6.13 13.13 -14.77
N LEU A 141 7.10 12.38 -14.25
CA LEU A 141 7.08 11.87 -12.89
C LEU A 141 7.01 13.02 -11.88
N LYS A 142 7.86 14.05 -12.03
CA LYS A 142 7.82 15.25 -11.18
C LYS A 142 6.47 15.95 -11.22
N LYS A 143 5.83 16.06 -12.40
CA LYS A 143 4.49 16.63 -12.52
C LYS A 143 3.44 15.78 -11.78
N LYS A 144 3.48 14.46 -11.97
CA LYS A 144 2.55 13.54 -11.31
C LYS A 144 2.68 13.62 -9.80
N THR A 145 3.90 13.54 -9.27
CA THR A 145 4.14 13.62 -7.81
C THR A 145 3.69 14.94 -7.22
N ALA A 146 3.87 16.07 -7.93
CA ALA A 146 3.38 17.38 -7.48
C ALA A 146 1.84 17.43 -7.43
N ILE A 147 1.16 16.86 -8.41
CA ILE A 147 -0.32 16.78 -8.43
C ILE A 147 -0.81 15.87 -7.27
N GLU A 148 -0.22 14.70 -7.13
CA GLU A 148 -0.59 13.75 -6.07
C GLU A 148 -0.34 14.33 -4.67
N ALA A 149 0.75 15.07 -4.47
CA ALA A 149 1.03 15.78 -3.22
C ALA A 149 -0.04 16.81 -2.89
N LYS A 150 -0.46 17.64 -3.85
CA LYS A 150 -1.55 18.61 -3.66
C LYS A 150 -2.88 17.93 -3.33
N LEU A 151 -3.22 16.87 -4.06
CA LEU A 151 -4.45 16.10 -3.79
C LEU A 151 -4.45 15.45 -2.41
N ARG A 152 -3.29 14.93 -1.99
CA ARG A 152 -3.12 14.36 -0.64
C ARG A 152 -3.27 15.42 0.44
N GLN A 153 -2.69 16.61 0.24
CA GLN A 153 -2.82 17.73 1.18
C GLN A 153 -4.27 18.16 1.33
N GLU A 154 -5.01 18.31 0.21
CA GLU A 154 -6.42 18.68 0.25
C GLU A 154 -7.30 17.61 0.90
N ARG A 155 -7.07 16.33 0.60
CA ARG A 155 -7.76 15.22 1.30
C ARG A 155 -7.53 15.27 2.82
N ASN A 156 -6.30 15.54 3.25
CA ASN A 156 -5.97 15.65 4.67
C ASN A 156 -6.67 16.84 5.32
N ARG A 157 -6.74 17.98 4.61
CA ARG A 157 -7.46 19.18 5.06
C ARG A 157 -8.95 18.91 5.26
N ILE A 158 -9.59 18.31 4.24
CA ILE A 158 -11.01 17.93 4.31
C ILE A 158 -11.26 16.94 5.45
N ALA A 159 -10.39 15.93 5.60
CA ALA A 159 -10.51 14.97 6.68
C ALA A 159 -10.38 15.62 8.07
N ALA A 160 -9.49 16.60 8.23
CA ALA A 160 -9.33 17.35 9.48
C ALA A 160 -10.58 18.19 9.80
N ILE A 161 -11.17 18.87 8.80
CA ILE A 161 -12.42 19.63 8.97
C ILE A 161 -13.54 18.69 9.42
N ARG A 162 -13.74 17.57 8.73
CA ARG A 162 -14.78 16.59 9.09
C ARG A 162 -14.61 16.01 10.50
N ARG A 163 -13.35 15.76 10.91
CA ARG A 163 -13.05 15.30 12.28
C ARG A 163 -13.44 16.36 13.31
N ARG A 164 -13.12 17.63 13.03
CA ARG A 164 -13.48 18.75 13.93
C ARG A 164 -15.00 18.90 14.04
N GLU A 165 -15.71 18.90 12.92
CA GLU A 165 -17.18 18.99 12.89
C GLU A 165 -17.84 17.85 13.67
N LYS A 166 -17.32 16.62 13.47
CA LYS A 166 -17.80 15.45 14.22
C LYS A 166 -17.58 15.60 15.71
N LEU A 167 -16.38 16.06 16.13
CA LEU A 167 -16.06 16.29 17.53
C LEU A 167 -16.97 17.35 18.13
N MET A 168 -17.24 18.47 17.42
CA MET A 168 -18.15 19.50 17.90
C MET A 168 -19.58 18.98 18.09
N LYS A 169 -20.08 18.14 17.18
CA LYS A 169 -21.37 17.46 17.31
C LYS A 169 -21.39 16.52 18.52
N ASP A 170 -20.32 15.74 18.72
CA ASP A 170 -20.19 14.83 19.86
C ASP A 170 -20.18 15.61 21.18
N ILE A 171 -19.47 16.76 21.26
CA ILE A 171 -19.45 17.65 22.43
C ILE A 171 -20.85 18.20 22.72
N ALA A 172 -21.51 18.77 21.72
CA ALA A 172 -22.85 19.32 21.88
C ALA A 172 -23.86 18.24 22.31
N GLY A 173 -23.83 17.07 21.69
CA GLY A 173 -24.68 15.95 22.03
C GLY A 173 -24.42 15.40 23.44
N PHE A 174 -23.17 15.33 23.88
CA PHE A 174 -22.82 14.97 25.25
C PHE A 174 -23.34 15.99 26.24
N TYR A 175 -23.08 17.28 26.03
CA TYR A 175 -23.54 18.36 26.91
C TYR A 175 -25.06 18.30 27.11
N GLU A 176 -25.85 18.25 26.01
CA GLU A 176 -27.31 18.21 26.10
C GLU A 176 -27.84 17.01 26.87
N ARG A 177 -27.21 15.85 26.77
CA ARG A 177 -27.64 14.65 27.50
C ARG A 177 -27.26 14.67 28.96
N MET A 178 -26.08 15.19 29.30
CA MET A 178 -25.44 15.04 30.61
C MET A 178 -25.51 16.29 31.50
N LYS A 179 -25.85 17.47 30.97
CA LYS A 179 -25.89 18.73 31.71
C LYS A 179 -26.72 18.67 33.01
N LYS A 180 -27.74 17.81 33.08
CA LYS A 180 -28.58 17.61 34.27
C LYS A 180 -27.82 16.97 35.46
N PHE A 181 -26.70 16.32 35.19
CA PHE A 181 -25.85 15.68 36.19
C PHE A 181 -24.64 16.55 36.58
N PHE A 182 -24.40 17.64 35.88
CA PHE A 182 -23.23 18.49 36.13
C PHE A 182 -23.35 19.15 37.50
N GLY A 183 -22.24 19.22 38.22
CA GLY A 183 -22.17 19.70 39.60
C GLY A 183 -22.62 18.67 40.63
N MET A 184 -23.10 17.48 40.24
CA MET A 184 -23.43 16.41 41.17
C MET A 184 -22.17 15.97 41.93
N LYS A 185 -22.31 15.85 43.24
CA LYS A 185 -21.24 15.40 44.13
C LYS A 185 -21.80 14.45 45.17
N ILE A 186 -21.27 13.25 45.24
CA ILE A 186 -21.58 12.25 46.25
C ILE A 186 -20.32 12.09 47.10
N THR A 187 -20.44 12.11 48.44
CA THR A 187 -19.28 11.96 49.33
C THR A 187 -19.70 11.36 50.66
N ASP A 188 -18.82 10.56 51.24
CA ASP A 188 -18.88 10.06 52.61
C ASP A 188 -17.92 10.81 53.56
N GLY A 189 -17.23 11.83 53.04
CA GLY A 189 -16.19 12.57 53.73
C GLY A 189 -14.76 12.17 53.35
N ASN A 190 -14.54 10.94 52.94
CA ASN A 190 -13.22 10.40 52.54
C ASN A 190 -13.09 10.31 51.04
N ILE A 191 -14.17 9.95 50.36
CA ILE A 191 -14.24 9.78 48.89
C ILE A 191 -15.20 10.81 48.30
N VAL A 192 -14.86 11.32 47.16
CA VAL A 192 -15.70 12.24 46.41
C VAL A 192 -15.94 11.63 45.03
N ILE A 193 -17.21 11.41 44.70
CA ILE A 193 -17.63 10.86 43.39
C ILE A 193 -18.32 11.97 42.61
N CYS A 194 -17.80 12.26 41.42
CA CYS A 194 -18.34 13.28 40.53
C CYS A 194 -18.49 12.75 39.11
N PRO A 195 -19.49 13.22 38.35
CA PRO A 195 -19.60 12.88 36.90
C PRO A 195 -18.44 13.47 36.11
N LEU A 196 -18.10 12.82 35.01
CA LEU A 196 -17.24 13.42 33.99
C LEU A 196 -18.07 14.39 33.15
N GLU A 197 -17.78 15.67 33.25
CA GLU A 197 -18.60 16.76 32.70
C GLU A 197 -18.15 17.23 31.31
N SER A 198 -17.02 16.73 30.81
CA SER A 198 -16.52 17.10 29.49
C SER A 198 -15.77 15.94 28.82
N ILE A 199 -15.76 15.92 27.49
CA ILE A 199 -14.98 14.93 26.72
C ILE A 199 -13.49 14.99 27.08
N THR A 200 -12.97 16.16 27.43
CA THR A 200 -11.60 16.32 27.95
C THR A 200 -11.39 15.56 29.26
N GLN A 201 -12.36 15.57 30.14
CA GLN A 201 -12.28 14.78 31.38
C GLN A 201 -12.30 13.28 31.12
N PHE A 202 -13.07 12.79 30.12
CA PHE A 202 -13.00 11.40 29.70
C PHE A 202 -11.61 11.01 29.21
N TYR A 203 -10.95 11.89 28.43
CA TYR A 203 -9.58 11.65 28.00
C TYR A 203 -8.60 11.61 29.17
N GLN A 204 -8.71 12.57 30.11
CA GLN A 204 -7.86 12.63 31.30
C GLN A 204 -8.07 11.42 32.22
N GLU A 205 -9.32 11.00 32.41
CA GLU A 205 -9.68 9.82 33.18
C GLU A 205 -9.08 8.56 32.56
N GLY A 206 -9.32 8.34 31.28
CA GLY A 206 -8.78 7.18 30.57
C GLY A 206 -7.26 7.12 30.60
N LYS A 207 -6.59 8.29 30.53
CA LYS A 207 -5.12 8.37 30.62
C LYS A 207 -4.61 8.07 32.02
N ALA A 208 -5.24 8.62 33.04
CA ALA A 208 -4.80 8.48 34.44
C ALA A 208 -5.09 7.07 35.00
N MET A 209 -6.22 6.50 34.63
CA MET A 209 -6.69 5.21 35.14
C MET A 209 -6.30 4.04 34.20
N HIS A 210 -5.66 4.34 33.05
CA HIS A 210 -5.35 3.34 31.99
C HIS A 210 -6.59 2.58 31.50
N HIS A 211 -7.72 3.32 31.34
CA HIS A 211 -8.99 2.78 30.89
C HIS A 211 -9.32 3.22 29.46
N CYS A 212 -10.09 2.40 28.76
CA CYS A 212 -10.57 2.72 27.41
C CYS A 212 -11.84 3.61 27.41
N VAL A 213 -12.14 4.34 28.49
CA VAL A 213 -13.38 5.13 28.65
C VAL A 213 -13.52 6.22 27.57
N TYR A 214 -12.42 6.85 27.17
CA TYR A 214 -12.41 7.80 26.06
C TYR A 214 -12.39 7.12 24.70
N SER A 215 -11.46 6.18 24.48
CA SER A 215 -11.26 5.52 23.18
C SER A 215 -12.47 4.69 22.75
N ASN A 216 -13.18 4.08 23.67
CA ASN A 216 -14.42 3.35 23.42
C ASN A 216 -15.65 4.26 23.33
N GLY A 217 -15.48 5.58 23.43
CA GLY A 217 -16.52 6.56 23.17
C GLY A 217 -17.69 6.52 24.14
N TYR A 218 -17.45 6.25 25.42
CA TYR A 218 -18.50 6.23 26.45
C TYR A 218 -19.31 7.53 26.52
N TYR A 219 -18.69 8.67 26.27
CA TYR A 219 -19.36 9.98 26.19
C TYR A 219 -20.42 10.08 25.07
N LYS A 220 -20.49 9.11 24.15
CA LYS A 220 -21.51 9.05 23.07
C LYS A 220 -22.74 8.25 23.46
N ARG A 221 -22.63 7.41 24.49
CA ARG A 221 -23.73 6.55 24.91
C ARG A 221 -24.82 7.39 25.58
N SER A 222 -26.07 7.06 25.31
CA SER A 222 -27.23 7.81 25.86
C SER A 222 -27.70 7.29 27.21
N ASP A 223 -27.33 6.08 27.55
CA ASP A 223 -27.77 5.35 28.75
C ASP A 223 -26.67 5.10 29.77
N CYS A 224 -25.56 5.80 29.63
CA CYS A 224 -24.36 5.59 30.42
C CYS A 224 -23.93 6.93 31.09
N LEU A 225 -23.78 6.93 32.39
CA LEU A 225 -23.14 8.00 33.14
C LEU A 225 -21.82 7.49 33.69
N ILE A 226 -20.74 8.22 33.44
CA ILE A 226 -19.42 7.89 33.97
C ILE A 226 -19.10 8.85 35.12
N LEU A 227 -18.76 8.26 36.25
CA LEU A 227 -18.34 8.97 37.46
C LEU A 227 -16.87 8.66 37.73
N SER A 228 -16.18 9.62 38.33
CA SER A 228 -14.82 9.48 38.86
C SER A 228 -14.84 9.58 40.35
N ALA A 229 -14.43 8.51 41.03
CA ALA A 229 -14.22 8.51 42.49
C ALA A 229 -12.77 8.97 42.77
N LYS A 230 -12.65 9.90 43.73
CA LYS A 230 -11.37 10.49 44.12
C LYS A 230 -11.29 10.56 45.66
N ASP A 231 -10.06 10.48 46.19
CA ASP A 231 -9.80 10.78 47.59
C ASP A 231 -9.83 12.28 47.88
N THR A 232 -9.64 12.64 49.12
CA THR A 232 -9.59 14.04 49.60
C THR A 232 -8.47 14.85 48.96
N ASP A 233 -7.40 14.20 48.50
CA ASP A 233 -6.27 14.83 47.83
C ASP A 233 -6.51 14.97 46.31
N GLY A 234 -7.66 14.49 45.83
CA GLY A 234 -8.06 14.55 44.41
C GLY A 234 -7.44 13.44 43.53
N LYS A 235 -6.78 12.45 44.11
CA LYS A 235 -6.25 11.28 43.41
C LYS A 235 -7.41 10.36 43.02
N ARG A 236 -7.41 9.91 41.79
CA ARG A 236 -8.43 9.00 41.26
C ARG A 236 -8.31 7.61 41.88
N ILE A 237 -9.41 7.06 42.30
CA ILE A 237 -9.53 5.75 42.93
C ILE A 237 -10.17 4.77 41.95
N GLU A 238 -11.39 5.08 41.50
CA GLU A 238 -12.14 4.25 40.56
C GLU A 238 -12.89 5.09 39.51
N THR A 239 -13.13 4.49 38.37
CA THR A 239 -14.05 4.96 37.35
C THR A 239 -15.28 4.08 37.38
N ILE A 240 -16.45 4.68 37.56
CA ILE A 240 -17.73 4.00 37.77
C ILE A 240 -18.63 4.24 36.56
N GLU A 241 -19.20 3.18 36.00
CA GLU A 241 -20.23 3.24 34.97
C GLU A 241 -21.60 2.95 35.57
N VAL A 242 -22.52 3.89 35.39
CA VAL A 242 -23.91 3.76 35.85
C VAL A 242 -24.83 3.70 34.65
N ASN A 243 -25.74 2.73 34.63
CA ASN A 243 -26.81 2.65 33.64
C ASN A 243 -27.92 3.64 34.02
N LEU A 244 -28.19 4.62 33.14
CA LEU A 244 -29.19 5.66 33.39
C LEU A 244 -30.65 5.20 33.31
N LYS A 245 -30.90 4.00 32.80
CA LYS A 245 -32.27 3.43 32.71
C LYS A 245 -32.65 2.67 33.97
N THR A 246 -31.71 1.88 34.49
CA THR A 246 -31.93 1.02 35.66
C THR A 246 -31.37 1.62 36.94
N LEU A 247 -30.47 2.60 36.83
CA LEU A 247 -29.68 3.22 37.89
C LEU A 247 -28.69 2.25 38.56
N ASP A 248 -28.44 1.10 37.93
CA ASP A 248 -27.46 0.13 38.43
C ASP A 248 -26.04 0.52 38.08
N ILE A 249 -25.11 0.18 38.96
CA ILE A 249 -23.70 0.24 38.70
C ILE A 249 -23.35 -0.94 37.76
N VAL A 250 -22.96 -0.63 36.54
CA VAL A 250 -22.56 -1.64 35.55
C VAL A 250 -21.17 -2.18 35.85
N GLN A 251 -20.27 -1.28 36.22
CA GLN A 251 -18.91 -1.60 36.64
C GLN A 251 -18.29 -0.46 37.42
N SER A 252 -17.40 -0.80 38.36
CA SER A 252 -16.46 0.10 39.01
C SER A 252 -15.06 -0.47 38.88
N ARG A 253 -14.08 0.33 38.44
CA ARG A 253 -12.74 -0.15 38.13
C ARG A 253 -11.69 0.85 38.60
N ALA A 254 -10.69 0.34 39.31
CA ALA A 254 -9.46 1.04 39.66
C ALA A 254 -8.47 1.04 38.46
N VAL A 255 -7.28 1.59 38.65
CA VAL A 255 -6.22 1.65 37.62
C VAL A 255 -6.01 0.30 36.98
N CYS A 256 -5.84 0.30 35.65
CA CYS A 256 -5.65 -0.90 34.84
C CYS A 256 -6.78 -1.94 34.95
N ASN A 257 -8.02 -1.50 35.18
CA ASN A 257 -9.21 -2.32 35.44
C ASN A 257 -9.11 -3.21 36.68
N GLY A 258 -8.28 -2.83 37.64
CA GLY A 258 -8.19 -3.48 38.93
C GLY A 258 -9.39 -3.18 39.83
N VAL A 259 -9.28 -3.60 41.08
CA VAL A 259 -10.22 -3.34 42.15
C VAL A 259 -9.48 -2.54 43.23
N SER A 260 -10.10 -1.47 43.77
CA SER A 260 -9.53 -0.70 44.86
C SER A 260 -9.95 -1.26 46.23
N GLU A 261 -9.29 -0.81 47.25
CA GLU A 261 -9.68 -1.09 48.67
C GLU A 261 -11.04 -0.49 49.07
N TYR A 262 -11.55 0.45 48.24
CA TYR A 262 -12.82 1.14 48.45
C TYR A 262 -13.97 0.57 47.59
N HIS A 263 -13.76 -0.56 46.94
CA HIS A 263 -14.70 -1.08 45.95
C HIS A 263 -16.08 -1.44 46.50
N ASP A 264 -16.14 -1.88 47.79
CA ASP A 264 -17.34 -2.35 48.44
C ASP A 264 -18.00 -1.23 49.31
N GLN A 265 -17.48 -0.01 49.25
CA GLN A 265 -18.04 1.17 49.90
C GLN A 265 -18.98 1.93 48.97
#